data_27b2e7684b2f3edc93bc9add799f3fc5
#
_entry.id   27b2e7684b2f3edc93bc9add799f3fc5
#
_cell.length_a   1.000
_cell.length_b   1.000
_cell.length_c   1.000
_cell.angle_alpha   90.00
_cell.angle_beta   90.00
_cell.angle_gamma   90.00
#
_symmetry.space_group_name_H-M   'P 1'
#
loop_
_entity.id
_entity.type
_entity.pdbx_description
1 polymer ?
#
loop_
_entity_poly.entity_id
_entity_poly.type
_entity_poly.pdbx_seq_one_letter_code
_entity_poly.pdbx_strand_id
1 'polypeptide(L)'
;DVAEKELSKNEKNVEKELEDYRRSLLKYRYEQKFINQRLDTAVTMAQIEKYYDDHIENFKLQIPIAKARFMSISADSPNLAVIKKKMSSSKTADKIEADSMALYSAIKYTDFGNRWVDMVRLSREFGTDYGSLLAVMKNGVVELPDNKGTLNIAFISEMKRAGETGPVEFYRERIKDII
;
A
#
# COMPACT_ATOMS: atom_id res chain seq x y z
N ASP A 1 2.03 34.48 33.60
CA ASP A 1 0.87 34.38 32.72
C ASP A 1 -0.15 35.44 33.11
N VAL A 2 -0.76 36.16 32.13
CA VAL A 2 -1.74 37.23 32.36
C VAL A 2 -2.93 36.69 33.10
N ALA A 3 -3.43 35.49 32.76
CA ALA A 3 -4.56 34.82 33.41
C ALA A 3 -4.29 34.59 34.90
N GLU A 4 -3.11 34.23 35.32
CA GLU A 4 -2.74 34.06 36.72
C GLU A 4 -2.78 35.38 37.54
N LYS A 5 -2.65 36.53 36.90
CA LYS A 5 -2.68 37.85 37.55
C LYS A 5 -4.10 38.43 37.64
N GLU A 6 -4.93 38.14 36.63
CA GLU A 6 -6.27 38.73 36.51
C GLU A 6 -7.39 37.96 37.18
N LEU A 7 -7.24 36.62 37.35
CA LEU A 7 -8.23 35.78 37.97
C LEU A 7 -8.19 35.87 39.51
N SER A 8 -9.34 35.88 40.13
CA SER A 8 -9.49 35.80 41.58
C SER A 8 -9.13 34.41 42.14
N LYS A 9 -8.94 34.28 43.45
CA LYS A 9 -8.61 32.99 44.07
C LYS A 9 -9.68 31.89 43.81
N ASN A 10 -10.95 32.28 43.73
CA ASN A 10 -12.05 31.33 43.46
C ASN A 10 -12.03 30.89 41.98
N GLU A 11 -11.76 31.77 41.07
CA GLU A 11 -11.65 31.47 39.64
C GLU A 11 -10.41 30.62 39.29
N LYS A 12 -9.39 30.67 40.14
CA LYS A 12 -8.19 29.81 40.02
C LYS A 12 -8.39 28.43 40.62
N ASN A 13 -9.46 28.23 41.37
CA ASN A 13 -9.75 26.93 41.99
C ASN A 13 -10.40 26.01 40.94
N VAL A 14 -9.58 25.37 40.13
CA VAL A 14 -9.97 24.43 39.07
C VAL A 14 -9.82 22.95 39.50
N GLU A 15 -9.70 22.70 40.82
CA GLU A 15 -9.47 21.35 41.32
C GLU A 15 -10.59 20.37 40.94
N LYS A 16 -11.85 20.83 40.99
CA LYS A 16 -13.00 20.03 40.61
C LYS A 16 -13.01 19.69 39.13
N GLU A 17 -12.74 20.67 38.27
CA GLU A 17 -12.66 20.53 36.82
C GLU A 17 -11.49 19.58 36.44
N LEU A 18 -10.35 19.70 37.12
CA LEU A 18 -9.21 18.81 36.91
C LEU A 18 -9.54 17.38 37.34
N GLU A 19 -10.23 17.18 38.46
CA GLU A 19 -10.63 15.84 38.90
C GLU A 19 -11.67 15.22 37.96
N ASP A 20 -12.65 15.99 37.49
CA ASP A 20 -13.66 15.54 36.54
C ASP A 20 -13.01 15.20 35.19
N TYR A 21 -12.05 16.01 34.72
CA TYR A 21 -11.27 15.73 33.52
C TYR A 21 -10.41 14.47 33.67
N ARG A 22 -9.74 14.33 34.82
CA ARG A 22 -8.95 13.14 35.15
C ARG A 22 -9.81 11.88 35.13
N ARG A 23 -11.00 11.89 35.72
CA ARG A 23 -11.94 10.77 35.72
C ARG A 23 -12.39 10.42 34.31
N SER A 24 -12.74 11.41 33.52
CA SER A 24 -13.13 11.23 32.12
C SER A 24 -12.01 10.60 31.29
N LEU A 25 -10.78 11.07 31.48
CA LEU A 25 -9.60 10.54 30.79
C LEU A 25 -9.28 9.09 31.22
N LEU A 26 -9.40 8.77 32.49
CA LEU A 26 -9.20 7.42 33.02
C LEU A 26 -10.28 6.46 32.50
N LYS A 27 -11.54 6.90 32.47
CA LYS A 27 -12.65 6.14 31.89
C LYS A 27 -12.39 5.84 30.42
N TYR A 28 -12.04 6.85 29.63
CA TYR A 28 -11.70 6.69 28.22
C TYR A 28 -10.55 5.70 28.00
N ARG A 29 -9.46 5.82 28.76
CA ARG A 29 -8.32 4.90 28.68
C ARG A 29 -8.69 3.47 29.08
N TYR A 30 -9.54 3.31 30.08
CA TYR A 30 -10.03 1.99 30.49
C TYR A 30 -10.91 1.37 29.41
N GLU A 31 -11.82 2.13 28.82
CA GLU A 31 -12.67 1.70 27.71
C GLU A 31 -11.82 1.29 26.50
N GLN A 32 -10.81 2.09 26.12
CA GLN A 32 -9.87 1.75 25.05
C GLN A 32 -9.11 0.46 25.37
N LYS A 33 -8.60 0.30 26.59
CA LYS A 33 -7.90 -0.92 27.00
C LYS A 33 -8.84 -2.13 26.97
N PHE A 34 -10.05 -1.98 27.43
CA PHE A 34 -11.06 -3.05 27.46
C PHE A 34 -11.49 -3.45 26.04
N ILE A 35 -11.70 -2.46 25.16
CA ILE A 35 -11.97 -2.69 23.73
C ILE A 35 -10.79 -3.44 23.10
N ASN A 36 -9.58 -2.95 23.28
CA ASN A 36 -8.37 -3.59 22.70
C ASN A 36 -8.14 -5.01 23.25
N GLN A 37 -8.45 -5.27 24.53
CA GLN A 37 -8.32 -6.61 25.11
C GLN A 37 -9.42 -7.59 24.65
N ARG A 38 -10.61 -7.10 24.30
CA ARG A 38 -11.71 -7.92 23.81
C ARG A 38 -11.76 -7.99 22.27
N LEU A 39 -11.21 -6.98 21.57
CA LEU A 39 -10.98 -6.98 20.14
C LEU A 39 -9.65 -7.65 19.76
N ASP A 40 -8.98 -8.33 20.69
CA ASP A 40 -7.90 -9.26 20.34
C ASP A 40 -8.49 -10.58 19.76
N THR A 41 -9.46 -10.39 18.84
CA THR A 41 -9.73 -11.31 17.75
C THR A 41 -8.71 -10.96 16.64
N ALA A 42 -7.44 -11.07 16.96
CA ALA A 42 -6.39 -11.06 15.94
C ALA A 42 -6.61 -12.32 15.11
N VAL A 43 -7.35 -12.15 14.01
CA VAL A 43 -7.54 -13.23 13.04
C VAL A 43 -6.16 -13.73 12.63
N THR A 44 -5.87 -14.97 12.98
CA THR A 44 -4.56 -15.57 12.72
C THR A 44 -4.39 -15.90 11.24
N MET A 45 -3.15 -15.96 10.76
CA MET A 45 -2.87 -16.40 9.39
C MET A 45 -3.45 -17.78 9.10
N ALA A 46 -3.39 -18.72 10.06
CA ALA A 46 -3.97 -20.05 9.90
C ALA A 46 -5.48 -20.04 9.69
N GLN A 47 -6.22 -19.12 10.34
CA GLN A 47 -7.66 -18.95 10.12
C GLN A 47 -7.94 -18.36 8.74
N ILE A 48 -7.13 -17.41 8.27
CA ILE A 48 -7.25 -16.84 6.94
C ILE A 48 -7.01 -17.90 5.86
N GLU A 49 -5.92 -18.64 5.97
CA GLU A 49 -5.57 -19.73 5.05
C GLU A 49 -6.66 -20.79 5.01
N LYS A 50 -7.11 -21.24 6.19
CA LYS A 50 -8.20 -22.23 6.28
C LYS A 50 -9.48 -21.70 5.61
N TYR A 51 -9.90 -20.48 5.89
CA TYR A 51 -11.10 -19.91 5.26
C TYR A 51 -10.93 -19.79 3.75
N TYR A 52 -9.74 -19.38 3.29
CA TYR A 52 -9.42 -19.29 1.88
C TYR A 52 -9.52 -20.65 1.19
N ASP A 53 -8.93 -21.70 1.77
CA ASP A 53 -8.93 -23.06 1.21
C ASP A 53 -10.35 -23.66 1.18
N ASP A 54 -11.12 -23.47 2.25
CA ASP A 54 -12.51 -23.95 2.36
C ASP A 54 -13.45 -23.25 1.34
N HIS A 55 -13.07 -22.07 0.82
CA HIS A 55 -13.91 -21.24 -0.06
C HIS A 55 -13.19 -20.80 -1.34
N ILE A 56 -12.23 -21.56 -1.81
CA ILE A 56 -11.30 -21.19 -2.89
C ILE A 56 -11.99 -20.71 -4.17
N GLU A 57 -13.16 -21.26 -4.50
CA GLU A 57 -13.93 -20.87 -5.68
C GLU A 57 -14.46 -19.42 -5.61
N ASN A 58 -14.58 -18.85 -4.40
CA ASN A 58 -15.01 -17.48 -4.19
C ASN A 58 -13.91 -16.45 -4.42
N PHE A 59 -12.66 -16.90 -4.60
CA PHE A 59 -11.47 -16.06 -4.73
C PHE A 59 -10.93 -16.02 -6.16
N LYS A 60 -11.82 -16.16 -7.15
CA LYS A 60 -11.48 -15.91 -8.55
C LYS A 60 -11.35 -14.41 -8.82
N LEU A 61 -10.29 -14.05 -9.50
CA LEU A 61 -9.99 -12.68 -9.87
C LEU A 61 -11.00 -12.14 -10.87
N GLN A 62 -11.61 -11.00 -10.58
CA GLN A 62 -12.49 -10.29 -11.52
C GLN A 62 -11.67 -9.47 -12.52
N ILE A 63 -10.49 -9.01 -12.12
CA ILE A 63 -9.55 -8.24 -12.92
C ILE A 63 -8.14 -8.78 -12.70
N PRO A 64 -7.23 -8.64 -13.67
CA PRO A 64 -5.85 -9.05 -13.50
C PRO A 64 -5.16 -8.30 -12.37
N ILE A 65 -4.21 -8.99 -11.72
CA ILE A 65 -3.34 -8.45 -10.68
C ILE A 65 -1.88 -8.71 -11.04
N ALA A 66 -0.99 -7.87 -10.54
CA ALA A 66 0.44 -8.02 -10.75
C ALA A 66 1.25 -7.65 -9.50
N LYS A 67 2.46 -8.20 -9.40
CA LYS A 67 3.50 -7.65 -8.54
C LYS A 67 4.38 -6.75 -9.39
N ALA A 68 4.47 -5.48 -9.03
CA ALA A 68 5.04 -4.47 -9.91
C ALA A 68 5.93 -3.48 -9.16
N ARG A 69 6.89 -2.91 -9.90
CA ARG A 69 7.56 -1.65 -9.59
C ARG A 69 7.28 -0.70 -10.73
N PHE A 70 6.83 0.49 -10.42
CA PHE A 70 6.49 1.51 -11.40
C PHE A 70 7.45 2.67 -11.30
N MET A 71 7.86 3.21 -12.43
CA MET A 71 8.54 4.51 -12.50
C MET A 71 8.08 5.32 -13.70
N SER A 72 8.09 6.65 -13.51
CA SER A 72 7.96 7.64 -14.57
C SER A 72 9.29 8.37 -14.66
N ILE A 73 9.95 8.34 -15.81
CA ILE A 73 11.29 8.88 -15.99
C ILE A 73 11.37 9.61 -17.33
N SER A 74 12.25 10.65 -17.43
CA SER A 74 12.53 11.27 -18.74
C SER A 74 13.02 10.23 -19.73
N ALA A 75 12.49 10.25 -20.96
CA ALA A 75 12.95 9.37 -22.03
C ALA A 75 14.44 9.56 -22.37
N ASP A 76 14.97 10.76 -22.12
CA ASP A 76 16.37 11.12 -22.35
C ASP A 76 17.27 10.88 -21.13
N SER A 77 16.76 10.25 -20.07
CA SER A 77 17.55 10.00 -18.86
C SER A 77 18.75 9.08 -19.15
N PRO A 78 19.96 9.48 -18.80
CA PRO A 78 21.16 8.66 -19.01
C PRO A 78 21.13 7.34 -18.22
N ASN A 79 20.36 7.29 -17.15
CA ASN A 79 20.26 6.12 -16.29
C ASN A 79 19.19 5.11 -16.74
N LEU A 80 18.33 5.47 -17.68
CA LEU A 80 17.20 4.66 -18.13
C LEU A 80 17.61 3.24 -18.58
N ALA A 81 18.61 3.14 -19.45
CA ALA A 81 19.05 1.84 -19.97
C ALA A 81 19.65 0.93 -18.88
N VAL A 82 20.42 1.53 -17.96
CA VAL A 82 21.03 0.79 -16.84
C VAL A 82 19.97 0.31 -15.87
N ILE A 83 19.00 1.15 -15.50
CA ILE A 83 17.90 0.80 -14.62
C ILE A 83 17.09 -0.36 -15.24
N LYS A 84 16.69 -0.27 -16.49
CA LYS A 84 15.94 -1.33 -17.20
C LYS A 84 16.69 -2.66 -17.18
N LYS A 85 17.99 -2.64 -17.48
CA LYS A 85 18.84 -3.85 -17.47
C LYS A 85 18.92 -4.47 -16.09
N LYS A 86 19.13 -3.67 -15.04
CA LYS A 86 19.25 -4.15 -13.66
C LYS A 86 17.92 -4.67 -13.09
N MET A 87 16.80 -4.00 -13.40
CA MET A 87 15.47 -4.47 -13.00
C MET A 87 15.09 -5.80 -13.64
N SER A 88 15.58 -6.07 -14.85
CA SER A 88 15.36 -7.34 -15.55
C SER A 88 16.29 -8.47 -15.07
N SER A 89 17.26 -8.17 -14.21
CA SER A 89 18.16 -9.16 -13.64
C SER A 89 17.46 -10.07 -12.63
N SER A 90 17.89 -11.33 -12.58
CA SER A 90 17.47 -12.27 -11.52
C SER A 90 18.15 -12.00 -10.17
N LYS A 91 19.25 -11.22 -10.17
CA LYS A 91 20.05 -10.95 -8.96
C LYS A 91 19.40 -9.88 -8.08
N THR A 92 19.21 -10.19 -6.81
CA THR A 92 18.65 -9.25 -5.84
C THR A 92 19.48 -7.97 -5.71
N ALA A 93 20.80 -8.08 -5.75
CA ALA A 93 21.71 -6.93 -5.68
C ALA A 93 21.47 -5.94 -6.84
N ASP A 94 21.30 -6.42 -8.07
CA ASP A 94 21.02 -5.58 -9.23
C ASP A 94 19.69 -4.83 -9.07
N LYS A 95 18.67 -5.50 -8.51
CA LYS A 95 17.35 -4.89 -8.25
C LYS A 95 17.42 -3.78 -7.21
N ILE A 96 18.14 -4.01 -6.10
CA ILE A 96 18.34 -2.99 -5.05
C ILE A 96 19.07 -1.76 -5.61
N GLU A 97 20.09 -1.99 -6.44
CA GLU A 97 20.82 -0.89 -7.08
C GLU A 97 19.94 -0.12 -8.08
N ALA A 98 19.12 -0.82 -8.85
CA ALA A 98 18.15 -0.22 -9.75
C ALA A 98 17.08 0.59 -8.99
N ASP A 99 16.58 0.09 -7.86
CA ASP A 99 15.65 0.82 -7.00
C ASP A 99 16.29 2.13 -6.50
N SER A 100 17.53 2.08 -6.03
CA SER A 100 18.28 3.26 -5.62
C SER A 100 18.46 4.26 -6.77
N MET A 101 18.83 3.79 -7.94
CA MET A 101 18.99 4.66 -9.14
C MET A 101 17.65 5.28 -9.56
N ALA A 102 16.57 4.52 -9.51
CA ALA A 102 15.23 4.98 -9.85
C ALA A 102 14.75 6.09 -8.88
N LEU A 103 15.00 5.96 -7.59
CA LEU A 103 14.66 6.99 -6.58
C LEU A 103 15.30 8.36 -6.87
N TYR A 104 16.50 8.39 -7.45
CA TYR A 104 17.20 9.64 -7.76
C TYR A 104 16.94 10.15 -9.19
N SER A 105 16.59 9.27 -10.12
CA SER A 105 16.49 9.60 -11.55
C SER A 105 15.07 9.72 -12.06
N ALA A 106 14.10 9.07 -11.40
CA ALA A 106 12.71 9.10 -11.81
C ALA A 106 11.98 10.35 -11.31
N ILE A 107 11.02 10.81 -12.11
CA ILE A 107 10.06 11.85 -11.72
C ILE A 107 9.11 11.29 -10.64
N LYS A 108 8.74 10.02 -10.80
CA LYS A 108 7.93 9.27 -9.86
C LYS A 108 8.44 7.82 -9.80
N TYR A 109 8.55 7.28 -8.61
CA TYR A 109 8.87 5.88 -8.37
C TYR A 109 7.91 5.30 -7.33
N THR A 110 7.30 4.16 -7.65
CA THR A 110 6.41 3.44 -6.74
C THR A 110 6.81 1.96 -6.73
N ASP A 111 7.38 1.52 -5.62
CA ASP A 111 7.60 0.10 -5.38
C ASP A 111 6.42 -0.47 -4.58
N PHE A 112 5.64 -1.34 -5.23
CA PHE A 112 4.58 -2.07 -4.56
C PHE A 112 5.13 -3.24 -3.71
N GLY A 113 6.45 -3.44 -3.73
CA GLY A 113 7.12 -4.54 -3.06
C GLY A 113 6.66 -5.90 -3.59
N ASN A 114 6.53 -6.85 -2.69
CA ASN A 114 6.03 -8.18 -3.03
C ASN A 114 4.48 -8.27 -2.94
N ARG A 115 3.78 -7.14 -2.89
CA ARG A 115 2.32 -7.06 -2.80
C ARG A 115 1.69 -7.12 -4.19
N TRP A 116 0.58 -7.81 -4.26
CA TRP A 116 -0.27 -7.80 -5.44
C TRP A 116 -1.01 -6.46 -5.56
N VAL A 117 -1.01 -5.91 -6.73
CA VAL A 117 -1.74 -4.69 -7.11
C VAL A 117 -2.67 -5.00 -8.28
N ASP A 118 -3.89 -4.51 -8.20
CA ASP A 118 -4.84 -4.67 -9.30
C ASP A 118 -4.51 -3.73 -10.47
N MET A 119 -5.01 -4.12 -11.64
CA MET A 119 -4.72 -3.41 -12.88
C MET A 119 -5.35 -2.02 -12.93
N VAL A 120 -6.44 -1.76 -12.18
CA VAL A 120 -7.06 -0.42 -12.09
C VAL A 120 -6.14 0.53 -11.34
N ARG A 121 -5.55 0.07 -10.24
CA ARG A 121 -4.57 0.87 -9.49
C ARG A 121 -3.32 1.13 -10.32
N LEU A 122 -2.84 0.11 -11.03
CA LEU A 122 -1.65 0.25 -11.87
C LEU A 122 -1.90 1.21 -13.06
N SER A 123 -3.10 1.20 -13.68
CA SER A 123 -3.44 2.14 -14.76
C SER A 123 -3.42 3.60 -14.29
N ARG A 124 -3.80 3.87 -13.04
CA ARG A 124 -3.69 5.21 -12.44
C ARG A 124 -2.23 5.66 -12.28
N GLU A 125 -1.32 4.74 -11.95
CA GLU A 125 0.12 5.06 -11.90
C GLU A 125 0.66 5.43 -13.28
N PHE A 126 0.23 4.71 -14.32
CA PHE A 126 0.58 5.00 -15.71
C PHE A 126 -0.11 6.25 -16.28
N GLY A 127 -1.16 6.76 -15.61
CA GLY A 127 -1.97 7.87 -16.15
C GLY A 127 -2.71 7.50 -17.42
N THR A 128 -3.06 6.22 -17.60
CA THR A 128 -3.74 5.69 -18.78
C THR A 128 -5.05 4.97 -18.40
N ASP A 129 -5.88 4.69 -19.39
CA ASP A 129 -7.05 3.87 -19.17
C ASP A 129 -6.71 2.38 -18.98
N TYR A 130 -7.63 1.66 -18.34
CA TYR A 130 -7.48 0.26 -18.04
C TYR A 130 -7.25 -0.62 -19.29
N GLY A 131 -8.00 -0.36 -20.38
CA GLY A 131 -7.94 -1.16 -21.60
C GLY A 131 -6.59 -1.02 -22.31
N SER A 132 -6.10 0.21 -22.40
CA SER A 132 -4.79 0.51 -23.00
C SER A 132 -3.66 -0.14 -22.23
N LEU A 133 -3.70 -0.09 -20.89
CA LEU A 133 -2.69 -0.78 -20.08
C LEU A 133 -2.78 -2.30 -20.26
N LEU A 134 -3.99 -2.85 -20.20
CA LEU A 134 -4.21 -4.31 -20.30
C LEU A 134 -3.67 -4.88 -21.62
N ALA A 135 -3.79 -4.13 -22.72
CA ALA A 135 -3.31 -4.55 -24.04
C ALA A 135 -1.80 -4.75 -24.11
N VAL A 136 -1.02 -4.05 -23.28
CA VAL A 136 0.44 -4.12 -23.26
C VAL A 136 1.01 -4.91 -22.07
N MET A 137 0.15 -5.33 -21.13
CA MET A 137 0.59 -6.02 -19.93
C MET A 137 1.17 -7.40 -20.20
N LYS A 138 2.34 -7.63 -19.64
CA LYS A 138 3.09 -8.90 -19.69
C LYS A 138 4.05 -8.98 -18.51
N ASN A 139 4.57 -10.17 -18.23
CA ASN A 139 5.71 -10.30 -17.32
C ASN A 139 6.95 -9.62 -17.94
N GLY A 140 7.77 -9.04 -17.07
CA GLY A 140 8.95 -8.28 -17.46
C GLY A 140 8.66 -6.78 -17.57
N VAL A 141 9.31 -6.13 -18.50
CA VAL A 141 9.22 -4.68 -18.69
C VAL A 141 8.01 -4.32 -19.55
N VAL A 142 7.18 -3.41 -19.04
CA VAL A 142 6.05 -2.78 -19.73
C VAL A 142 6.31 -1.29 -19.80
N GLU A 143 6.23 -0.71 -21.00
CA GLU A 143 6.55 0.69 -21.27
C GLU A 143 5.40 1.36 -22.00
N LEU A 144 5.05 2.55 -21.54
CA LEU A 144 4.11 3.45 -22.20
C LEU A 144 4.68 4.87 -22.18
N PRO A 145 5.06 5.41 -23.35
CA PRO A 145 5.48 6.80 -23.46
C PRO A 145 4.28 7.72 -23.23
N ASP A 146 4.52 8.83 -22.56
CA ASP A 146 3.56 9.91 -22.54
C ASP A 146 3.87 10.94 -23.67
N ASN A 147 2.91 11.83 -23.93
CA ASN A 147 3.07 12.86 -24.97
C ASN A 147 3.97 14.04 -24.53
N LYS A 148 4.63 13.93 -23.34
CA LYS A 148 5.43 15.01 -22.74
C LYS A 148 6.92 14.66 -22.64
N GLY A 149 7.37 13.60 -23.33
CA GLY A 149 8.76 13.14 -23.28
C GLY A 149 9.10 12.33 -22.03
N THR A 150 8.08 11.86 -21.31
CA THR A 150 8.22 10.96 -20.18
C THR A 150 7.90 9.53 -20.59
N LEU A 151 8.64 8.58 -20.06
CA LEU A 151 8.41 7.17 -20.23
C LEU A 151 7.90 6.58 -18.91
N ASN A 152 6.70 6.03 -18.95
CA ASN A 152 6.12 5.29 -17.84
C ASN A 152 6.48 3.81 -18.00
N ILE A 153 7.13 3.24 -16.99
CA ILE A 153 7.66 1.88 -17.03
C ILE A 153 7.16 1.12 -15.79
N ALA A 154 6.71 -0.11 -16.00
CA ALA A 154 6.52 -1.06 -14.91
C ALA A 154 7.39 -2.30 -15.12
N PHE A 155 7.97 -2.77 -14.05
CA PHE A 155 8.67 -4.06 -13.97
C PHE A 155 7.75 -5.06 -13.30
N ILE A 156 7.18 -5.96 -14.10
CA ILE A 156 6.21 -6.95 -13.64
C ILE A 156 6.95 -8.25 -13.34
N SER A 157 7.02 -8.63 -12.08
CA SER A 157 7.65 -9.88 -11.66
C SER A 157 6.71 -11.08 -11.77
N GLU A 158 5.44 -10.86 -11.44
CA GLU A 158 4.39 -11.87 -11.50
C GLU A 158 3.08 -11.22 -11.95
N MET A 159 2.26 -11.94 -12.72
CA MET A 159 0.93 -11.51 -13.12
C MET A 159 -0.04 -12.68 -13.06
N LYS A 160 -1.26 -12.42 -12.61
CA LYS A 160 -2.42 -13.35 -12.71
C LYS A 160 -3.54 -12.68 -13.47
N ARG A 161 -4.25 -13.49 -14.28
CA ARG A 161 -5.33 -13.00 -15.14
C ARG A 161 -6.69 -13.05 -14.45
N ALA A 162 -7.64 -12.31 -14.98
CA ALA A 162 -9.04 -12.47 -14.59
C ALA A 162 -9.50 -13.92 -14.82
N GLY A 163 -10.31 -14.44 -13.90
CA GLY A 163 -10.77 -15.84 -13.89
C GLY A 163 -9.82 -16.83 -13.19
N GLU A 164 -8.53 -16.50 -13.00
CA GLU A 164 -7.62 -17.31 -12.20
C GLU A 164 -7.93 -17.14 -10.71
N THR A 165 -7.57 -18.14 -9.92
CA THR A 165 -7.65 -18.05 -8.46
C THR A 165 -6.58 -17.06 -7.98
N GLY A 166 -7.03 -16.00 -7.32
CA GLY A 166 -6.13 -15.00 -6.75
C GLY A 166 -5.46 -15.52 -5.48
N PRO A 167 -4.23 -15.11 -5.19
CA PRO A 167 -3.49 -15.61 -4.03
C PRO A 167 -4.09 -15.12 -2.70
N VAL A 168 -3.94 -15.90 -1.64
CA VAL A 168 -4.47 -15.57 -0.31
C VAL A 168 -3.98 -14.21 0.21
N GLU A 169 -2.74 -13.83 -0.12
CA GLU A 169 -2.15 -12.54 0.25
C GLU A 169 -2.91 -11.35 -0.32
N PHE A 170 -3.49 -11.50 -1.52
CA PHE A 170 -4.30 -10.45 -2.14
C PHE A 170 -5.64 -10.26 -1.43
N TYR A 171 -6.21 -11.35 -0.92
CA TYR A 171 -7.51 -11.36 -0.25
C TYR A 171 -7.44 -11.26 1.28
N ARG A 172 -6.23 -11.20 1.86
CA ARG A 172 -6.00 -11.25 3.30
C ARG A 172 -6.89 -10.30 4.10
N GLU A 173 -6.90 -9.03 3.75
CA GLU A 173 -7.68 -8.03 4.49
C GLU A 173 -9.19 -8.28 4.33
N ARG A 174 -9.63 -8.63 3.13
CA ARG A 174 -11.03 -8.99 2.88
C ARG A 174 -11.48 -10.21 3.69
N ILE A 175 -10.62 -11.23 3.81
CA ILE A 175 -10.93 -12.42 4.61
C ILE A 175 -10.99 -12.07 6.09
N LYS A 176 -10.08 -11.24 6.60
CA LYS A 176 -10.14 -10.75 7.98
C LYS A 176 -11.44 -10.03 8.32
N ASP A 177 -11.99 -9.29 7.36
CA ASP A 177 -13.25 -8.56 7.56
C ASP A 177 -14.47 -9.50 7.54
N ILE A 178 -14.33 -10.73 7.03
CA ILE A 178 -15.40 -11.72 6.93
C ILE A 178 -15.47 -12.62 8.17
N ILE A 179 -14.35 -12.94 8.77
CA ILE A 179 -14.23 -13.87 9.91
C ILE A 179 -13.91 -13.13 11.22
#